data_73f46ce26801f912714201d2e94280c6
#
_entry.id   73f46ce26801f912714201d2e94280c6
#
_cell.length_a   1.000
_cell.length_b   1.000
_cell.length_c   1.000
_cell.angle_alpha   90.00
_cell.angle_beta   90.00
_cell.angle_gamma   90.00
#
_symmetry.space_group_name_H-M   'P 1'
#
loop_
_entity.id
_entity.type
_entity.pdbx_description
1 polymer ?
#
loop_
_entity_poly.entity_id
_entity_poly.type
_entity_poly.pdbx_seq_one_letter_code
_entity_poly.pdbx_strand_id
1 'polypeptide(L)'
;MDLGSGTGCLADALEKTFPGQMVLRLDGSIAMLRRQRSGTRTQLHDLSLGLPSWPERPQLLASSFALHWLPDPALRLRQWLEALSPEGWLAVTLPIQGSFPEWQKAADQAGERCSALSLPGRSELLSALPSAAIHQERCLNITQTAPHPKNLLKPMLMTGACVTRGGGLSTAGWRRLFRAWHVNAASGDAMLSWRILVLILKR
;
A
#
# COMPACT_ATOMS: atom_id res chain seq x y z
N MET A 1 -2.14 2.52 16.60
CA MET A 1 -3.07 1.65 15.83
C MET A 1 -2.48 1.41 14.46
N ASP A 2 -2.71 0.24 13.86
CA ASP A 2 -2.27 -0.12 12.50
C ASP A 2 -3.50 -0.21 11.58
N LEU A 3 -3.58 0.69 10.59
CA LEU A 3 -4.70 0.86 9.67
C LEU A 3 -4.46 0.07 8.38
N GLY A 4 -5.28 -0.94 8.10
CA GLY A 4 -5.07 -1.90 7.04
C GLY A 4 -3.93 -2.85 7.38
N SER A 5 -4.02 -3.44 8.56
CA SER A 5 -2.91 -4.20 9.19
C SER A 5 -2.53 -5.48 8.42
N GLY A 6 -3.39 -5.98 7.53
CA GLY A 6 -3.13 -7.20 6.79
C GLY A 6 -2.79 -8.38 7.69
N THR A 7 -1.63 -8.97 7.48
CA THR A 7 -1.12 -10.08 8.31
C THR A 7 -0.41 -9.62 9.59
N GLY A 8 -0.37 -8.32 9.89
CA GLY A 8 0.13 -7.76 11.14
C GLY A 8 1.62 -7.38 11.18
N CYS A 9 2.33 -7.40 10.05
CA CYS A 9 3.78 -7.16 10.01
C CYS A 9 4.18 -5.78 10.61
N LEU A 10 3.44 -4.70 10.29
CA LEU A 10 3.73 -3.38 10.83
C LEU A 10 3.42 -3.32 12.32
N ALA A 11 2.27 -3.84 12.75
CA ALA A 11 1.90 -3.88 14.15
C ALA A 11 2.91 -4.69 14.99
N ASP A 12 3.40 -5.83 14.49
CA ASP A 12 4.43 -6.62 15.15
C ASP A 12 5.75 -5.84 15.29
N ALA A 13 6.13 -5.09 14.27
CA ALA A 13 7.32 -4.23 14.32
C ALA A 13 7.14 -3.09 15.33
N LEU A 14 5.96 -2.47 15.39
CA LEU A 14 5.65 -1.42 16.36
C LEU A 14 5.69 -1.95 17.80
N GLU A 15 5.06 -3.10 18.08
CA GLU A 15 5.08 -3.73 19.40
C GLU A 15 6.50 -4.14 19.85
N LYS A 16 7.33 -4.55 18.89
CA LYS A 16 8.76 -4.81 19.16
C LYS A 16 9.54 -3.53 19.47
N THR A 17 9.23 -2.43 18.78
CA THR A 17 9.92 -1.14 18.95
C THR A 17 9.47 -0.43 20.23
N PHE A 18 8.21 -0.60 20.63
CA PHE A 18 7.61 0.00 21.82
C PHE A 18 7.12 -1.11 22.79
N PRO A 19 8.04 -1.74 23.54
CA PRO A 19 7.68 -2.83 24.45
C PRO A 19 6.62 -2.41 25.47
N GLY A 20 5.65 -3.28 25.72
CA GLY A 20 4.53 -3.00 26.62
C GLY A 20 3.35 -2.25 25.98
N GLN A 21 3.48 -1.80 24.74
CA GLN A 21 2.38 -1.20 23.98
C GLN A 21 1.72 -2.25 23.09
N MET A 22 0.40 -2.43 23.25
CA MET A 22 -0.39 -3.31 22.38
C MET A 22 -1.01 -2.48 21.24
N VAL A 23 -0.77 -2.87 20.00
CA VAL A 23 -1.27 -2.20 18.80
C VAL A 23 -2.66 -2.73 18.45
N LEU A 24 -3.67 -1.85 18.39
CA LEU A 24 -4.96 -2.19 17.77
C LEU A 24 -4.77 -2.28 16.25
N ARG A 25 -5.15 -3.42 15.66
CA ARG A 25 -4.94 -3.79 14.26
C ARG A 25 -6.27 -3.82 13.52
N LEU A 26 -6.47 -2.87 12.60
CA LEU A 26 -7.69 -2.76 11.81
C LEU A 26 -7.46 -3.30 10.41
N ASP A 27 -8.39 -4.12 9.92
CA ASP A 27 -8.41 -4.57 8.52
C ASP A 27 -9.84 -4.90 8.08
N GLY A 28 -10.15 -4.66 6.80
CA GLY A 28 -11.43 -5.01 6.18
C GLY A 28 -11.56 -6.50 5.86
N SER A 29 -10.48 -7.28 5.95
CA SER A 29 -10.43 -8.69 5.61
C SER A 29 -10.29 -9.58 6.83
N ILE A 30 -11.36 -10.27 7.20
CA ILE A 30 -11.32 -11.27 8.28
C ILE A 30 -10.28 -12.38 8.00
N ALA A 31 -10.03 -12.70 6.73
CA ALA A 31 -9.03 -13.69 6.34
C ALA A 31 -7.59 -13.22 6.65
N MET A 32 -7.32 -11.93 6.55
CA MET A 32 -6.03 -11.33 6.94
C MET A 32 -5.89 -11.30 8.46
N LEU A 33 -6.92 -10.86 9.18
CA LEU A 33 -6.90 -10.82 10.64
C LEU A 33 -6.69 -12.21 11.26
N ARG A 34 -7.29 -13.25 10.69
CA ARG A 34 -7.10 -14.65 11.15
C ARG A 34 -5.68 -15.19 10.98
N ARG A 35 -4.85 -14.56 10.15
CA ARG A 35 -3.44 -14.95 9.94
C ARG A 35 -2.48 -14.28 10.92
N GLN A 36 -2.97 -13.36 11.73
CA GLN A 36 -2.16 -12.68 12.74
C GLN A 36 -1.90 -13.59 13.95
N ARG A 37 -0.90 -13.25 14.76
CA ARG A 37 -0.55 -14.01 15.96
C ARG A 37 -1.72 -14.09 16.93
N SER A 38 -1.84 -15.19 17.65
CA SER A 38 -2.81 -15.31 18.76
C SER A 38 -2.55 -14.25 19.85
N GLY A 39 -3.61 -13.76 20.46
CA GLY A 39 -3.53 -12.75 21.54
C GLY A 39 -3.34 -11.31 21.05
N THR A 40 -3.32 -11.06 19.75
CA THR A 40 -3.28 -9.69 19.20
C THR A 40 -4.66 -9.01 19.28
N ARG A 41 -4.66 -7.69 19.43
CA ARG A 41 -5.88 -6.89 19.48
C ARG A 41 -6.30 -6.51 18.06
N THR A 42 -7.28 -7.22 17.50
CA THR A 42 -7.76 -7.01 16.12
C THR A 42 -9.17 -6.43 16.10
N GLN A 43 -9.48 -5.65 15.04
CA GLN A 43 -10.80 -5.13 14.77
C GLN A 43 -11.11 -5.26 13.27
N LEU A 44 -12.17 -5.97 12.93
CA LEU A 44 -12.69 -5.99 11.56
C LEU A 44 -13.35 -4.65 11.28
N HIS A 45 -12.81 -3.89 10.31
CA HIS A 45 -13.35 -2.60 9.92
C HIS A 45 -12.96 -2.24 8.49
N ASP A 46 -13.94 -1.85 7.68
CA ASP A 46 -13.72 -1.34 6.33
C ASP A 46 -13.35 0.14 6.36
N LEU A 47 -12.07 0.43 6.13
CA LEU A 47 -11.53 1.78 6.12
C LEU A 47 -12.09 2.65 4.96
N SER A 48 -12.73 2.06 3.95
CA SER A 48 -13.43 2.81 2.90
C SER A 48 -14.65 3.59 3.44
N LEU A 49 -15.21 3.14 4.56
CA LEU A 49 -16.30 3.79 5.29
C LEU A 49 -15.81 4.91 6.22
N GLY A 50 -14.50 5.10 6.35
CA GLY A 50 -13.85 6.03 7.28
C GLY A 50 -13.23 5.32 8.47
N LEU A 51 -12.78 6.10 9.46
CA LEU A 51 -12.26 5.57 10.71
C LEU A 51 -13.40 5.20 11.67
N PRO A 52 -13.26 4.14 12.47
CA PRO A 52 -14.22 3.88 13.54
C PRO A 52 -14.13 4.94 14.63
N SER A 53 -15.18 5.07 15.43
CA SER A 53 -15.14 5.90 16.63
C SER A 53 -14.33 5.20 17.72
N TRP A 54 -13.48 5.95 18.40
CA TRP A 54 -12.74 5.49 19.58
C TRP A 54 -13.07 6.38 20.79
N PRO A 55 -13.06 5.85 22.01
CA PRO A 55 -13.29 6.64 23.23
C PRO A 55 -12.27 7.77 23.38
N GLU A 56 -11.03 7.49 22.98
CA GLU A 56 -9.93 8.45 23.05
C GLU A 56 -9.25 8.55 21.69
N ARG A 57 -8.76 9.74 21.34
CA ARG A 57 -8.01 9.97 20.11
C ARG A 57 -6.66 9.25 20.17
N PRO A 58 -6.27 8.54 19.14
CA PRO A 58 -4.99 7.82 19.13
C PRO A 58 -3.81 8.79 19.09
N GLN A 59 -2.73 8.46 19.80
CA GLN A 59 -1.46 9.17 19.74
C GLN A 59 -0.62 8.76 18.52
N LEU A 60 -0.82 7.53 18.03
CA LEU A 60 -0.14 7.02 16.85
C LEU A 60 -1.11 6.26 15.96
N LEU A 61 -1.22 6.71 14.71
CA LEU A 61 -1.77 5.95 13.61
C LEU A 61 -0.63 5.54 12.66
N ALA A 62 -0.61 4.30 12.24
CA ALA A 62 0.35 3.81 11.27
C ALA A 62 -0.37 3.02 10.17
N SER A 63 0.15 3.05 8.96
CA SER A 63 -0.40 2.29 7.83
C SER A 63 0.68 1.94 6.83
N SER A 64 0.72 0.69 6.42
CA SER A 64 1.66 0.22 5.40
C SER A 64 0.91 -0.45 4.27
N PHE A 65 1.03 0.11 3.06
CA PHE A 65 0.46 -0.44 1.82
C PHE A 65 -1.07 -0.66 1.89
N ALA A 66 -1.81 0.20 2.61
CA ALA A 66 -3.27 0.14 2.68
C ALA A 66 -3.96 1.38 2.09
N LEU A 67 -3.45 2.57 2.32
CA LEU A 67 -4.10 3.83 1.94
C LEU A 67 -4.44 3.93 0.44
N HIS A 68 -3.58 3.43 -0.44
CA HIS A 68 -3.78 3.49 -1.90
C HIS A 68 -4.94 2.62 -2.42
N TRP A 69 -5.54 1.78 -1.57
CA TRP A 69 -6.74 1.00 -1.88
C TRP A 69 -8.02 1.77 -1.63
N LEU A 70 -7.95 2.81 -0.82
CA LEU A 70 -9.12 3.55 -0.37
C LEU A 70 -9.59 4.53 -1.45
N PRO A 71 -10.90 4.81 -1.52
CA PRO A 71 -11.39 5.95 -2.29
C PRO A 71 -10.78 7.25 -1.75
N ASP A 72 -10.34 8.11 -2.66
CA ASP A 72 -9.75 9.41 -2.33
C ASP A 72 -8.64 9.32 -1.25
N PRO A 73 -7.47 8.74 -1.59
CA PRO A 73 -6.38 8.56 -0.62
C PRO A 73 -5.91 9.87 0.02
N ALA A 74 -6.00 10.99 -0.70
CA ALA A 74 -5.60 12.31 -0.20
C ALA A 74 -6.54 12.80 0.90
N LEU A 75 -7.85 12.68 0.69
CA LEU A 75 -8.85 13.00 1.72
C LEU A 75 -8.70 12.08 2.93
N ARG A 76 -8.51 10.77 2.71
CA ARG A 76 -8.32 9.81 3.81
C ARG A 76 -7.08 10.11 4.63
N LEU A 77 -5.97 10.46 3.98
CA LEU A 77 -4.73 10.85 4.65
C LEU A 77 -4.94 12.04 5.58
N ARG A 78 -5.64 13.07 5.10
CA ARG A 78 -5.99 14.24 5.91
C ARG A 78 -6.90 13.87 7.09
N GLN A 79 -7.94 13.07 6.86
CA GLN A 79 -8.85 12.60 7.92
C GLN A 79 -8.12 11.80 8.99
N TRP A 80 -7.15 10.97 8.60
CA TRP A 80 -6.33 10.21 9.57
C TRP A 80 -5.46 11.13 10.42
N LEU A 81 -4.87 12.17 9.82
CA LEU A 81 -4.11 13.17 10.58
C LEU A 81 -5.02 13.91 11.57
N GLU A 82 -6.21 14.35 11.13
CA GLU A 82 -7.18 15.07 11.96
C GLU A 82 -7.77 14.21 13.09
N ALA A 83 -7.78 12.89 12.97
CA ALA A 83 -8.27 11.97 13.99
C ALA A 83 -7.33 11.77 15.18
N LEU A 84 -6.06 12.11 15.04
CA LEU A 84 -5.05 11.98 16.10
C LEU A 84 -5.35 12.89 17.29
N SER A 85 -4.79 12.56 18.45
CA SER A 85 -4.69 13.48 19.57
C SER A 85 -3.78 14.67 19.23
N PRO A 86 -3.87 15.82 19.94
CA PRO A 86 -2.85 16.86 19.84
C PRO A 86 -1.44 16.26 20.03
N GLU A 87 -0.47 16.70 19.23
CA GLU A 87 0.89 16.18 19.20
C GLU A 87 1.02 14.70 18.76
N GLY A 88 -0.07 14.09 18.26
CA GLY A 88 -0.08 12.71 17.77
C GLY A 88 0.64 12.55 16.43
N TRP A 89 1.04 11.34 16.10
CA TRP A 89 1.83 11.00 14.93
C TRP A 89 1.07 10.11 13.96
N LEU A 90 1.25 10.37 12.66
CA LEU A 90 0.78 9.50 11.58
C LEU A 90 1.98 9.05 10.75
N ALA A 91 2.20 7.75 10.68
CA ALA A 91 3.23 7.12 9.85
C ALA A 91 2.57 6.35 8.70
N VAL A 92 2.85 6.71 7.46
CA VAL A 92 2.24 6.07 6.28
C VAL A 92 3.28 5.70 5.26
N THR A 93 3.19 4.47 4.72
CA THR A 93 3.92 4.05 3.53
C THR A 93 2.95 3.53 2.47
N LEU A 94 3.13 3.99 1.24
CA LEU A 94 2.29 3.55 0.12
C LEU A 94 3.03 3.64 -1.21
N PRO A 95 2.70 2.77 -2.19
CA PRO A 95 3.14 2.94 -3.56
C PRO A 95 2.42 4.15 -4.18
N ILE A 96 3.13 4.90 -5.00
CA ILE A 96 2.62 6.12 -5.66
C ILE A 96 2.81 6.03 -7.18
N GLN A 97 2.20 6.96 -7.88
CA GLN A 97 2.35 7.15 -9.33
C GLN A 97 3.83 7.11 -9.75
N GLY A 98 4.12 6.38 -10.82
CA GLY A 98 5.47 6.07 -11.28
C GLY A 98 5.98 4.70 -10.83
N SER A 99 5.21 3.93 -10.03
CA SER A 99 5.44 2.51 -9.80
C SER A 99 5.06 1.69 -11.04
N PHE A 100 5.72 0.54 -11.21
CA PHE A 100 5.44 -0.47 -12.24
C PHE A 100 5.64 0.00 -13.69
N PRO A 101 6.68 0.80 -14.01
CA PRO A 101 6.91 1.26 -15.39
C PRO A 101 7.16 0.09 -16.36
N GLU A 102 7.75 -1.01 -15.89
CA GLU A 102 7.98 -2.21 -16.69
C GLU A 102 6.67 -2.90 -17.09
N TRP A 103 5.69 -2.94 -16.18
CA TRP A 103 4.37 -3.48 -16.45
C TRP A 103 3.60 -2.62 -17.45
N GLN A 104 3.62 -1.31 -17.24
CA GLN A 104 3.00 -0.36 -18.16
C GLN A 104 3.57 -0.51 -19.57
N LYS A 105 4.91 -0.50 -19.70
CA LYS A 105 5.61 -0.65 -20.98
C LYS A 105 5.31 -1.98 -21.66
N ALA A 106 5.27 -3.08 -20.89
CA ALA A 106 4.92 -4.39 -21.42
C ALA A 106 3.49 -4.45 -21.94
N ALA A 107 2.54 -3.81 -21.24
CA ALA A 107 1.15 -3.72 -21.68
C ALA A 107 1.02 -2.92 -22.98
N ASP A 108 1.67 -1.77 -23.07
CA ASP A 108 1.68 -0.92 -24.28
C ASP A 108 2.28 -1.67 -25.47
N GLN A 109 3.40 -2.36 -25.31
CA GLN A 109 4.05 -3.15 -26.37
C GLN A 109 3.22 -4.37 -26.79
N ALA A 110 2.46 -4.94 -25.87
CA ALA A 110 1.57 -6.08 -26.15
C ALA A 110 0.24 -5.64 -26.80
N GLY A 111 -0.04 -4.35 -26.91
CA GLY A 111 -1.36 -3.83 -27.32
C GLY A 111 -2.47 -4.20 -26.31
N GLU A 112 -2.10 -4.35 -25.03
CA GLU A 112 -3.01 -4.75 -23.97
C GLU A 112 -3.24 -3.60 -22.99
N ARG A 113 -4.39 -3.61 -22.30
CA ARG A 113 -4.63 -2.68 -21.21
C ARG A 113 -3.73 -3.04 -20.03
N CYS A 114 -3.03 -2.05 -19.47
CA CYS A 114 -2.34 -2.25 -18.21
C CYS A 114 -3.37 -2.48 -17.10
N SER A 115 -3.27 -3.62 -16.42
CA SER A 115 -4.18 -4.00 -15.32
C SER A 115 -3.63 -3.62 -13.93
N ALA A 116 -2.53 -2.88 -13.87
CA ALA A 116 -2.02 -2.32 -12.61
C ALA A 116 -3.01 -1.30 -12.02
N LEU A 117 -3.10 -1.27 -10.69
CA LEU A 117 -3.91 -0.30 -9.98
C LEU A 117 -3.41 1.14 -10.30
N SER A 118 -4.34 2.06 -10.54
CA SER A 118 -4.01 3.49 -10.59
C SER A 118 -3.61 3.96 -9.20
N LEU A 119 -2.39 4.44 -9.06
CA LEU A 119 -1.81 4.85 -7.78
C LEU A 119 -1.89 6.37 -7.62
N PRO A 120 -2.06 6.88 -6.38
CA PRO A 120 -2.15 8.31 -6.12
C PRO A 120 -0.85 9.03 -6.46
N GLY A 121 -0.98 10.29 -6.90
CA GLY A 121 0.16 11.17 -7.14
C GLY A 121 0.77 11.69 -5.83
N ARG A 122 2.11 11.84 -5.78
CA ARG A 122 2.80 12.45 -4.64
C ARG A 122 2.28 13.85 -4.34
N SER A 123 2.17 14.70 -5.35
CA SER A 123 1.70 16.09 -5.20
C SER A 123 0.27 16.16 -4.69
N GLU A 124 -0.61 15.28 -5.16
CA GLU A 124 -1.99 15.17 -4.72
C GLU A 124 -2.08 14.87 -3.21
N LEU A 125 -1.31 13.87 -2.75
CA LEU A 125 -1.26 13.51 -1.32
C LEU A 125 -0.72 14.65 -0.45
N LEU A 126 0.36 15.31 -0.88
CA LEU A 126 0.98 16.36 -0.09
C LEU A 126 0.13 17.64 -0.06
N SER A 127 -0.57 17.99 -1.15
CA SER A 127 -1.42 19.18 -1.20
C SER A 127 -2.64 19.09 -0.27
N ALA A 128 -3.04 17.88 0.14
CA ALA A 128 -4.12 17.66 1.09
C ALA A 128 -3.70 17.89 2.55
N LEU A 129 -2.41 18.09 2.83
CA LEU A 129 -1.84 18.21 4.17
C LEU A 129 -1.39 19.64 4.46
N PRO A 130 -1.54 20.12 5.72
CA PRO A 130 -0.83 21.30 6.15
C PRO A 130 0.69 21.08 6.05
N SER A 131 1.43 22.00 5.44
CA SER A 131 2.89 21.87 5.29
C SER A 131 3.61 21.71 6.63
N ALA A 132 3.12 22.38 7.67
CA ALA A 132 3.66 22.30 9.02
C ALA A 132 3.48 20.91 9.67
N ALA A 133 2.54 20.09 9.18
CA ALA A 133 2.35 18.75 9.70
C ALA A 133 3.36 17.73 9.15
N ILE A 134 4.06 18.04 8.07
CA ILE A 134 4.99 17.11 7.42
C ILE A 134 6.33 17.17 8.19
N HIS A 135 6.55 16.17 9.06
CA HIS A 135 7.79 16.03 9.80
C HIS A 135 8.90 15.39 8.95
N GLN A 136 8.54 14.35 8.19
CA GLN A 136 9.45 13.66 7.28
C GLN A 136 8.73 13.17 6.04
N GLU A 137 9.38 13.34 4.90
CA GLU A 137 8.96 12.80 3.61
C GLU A 137 10.14 12.14 2.93
N ARG A 138 9.93 10.92 2.41
CA ARG A 138 10.92 10.22 1.57
C ARG A 138 10.22 9.49 0.43
N CYS A 139 10.84 9.52 -0.75
CA CYS A 139 10.51 8.64 -1.86
C CYS A 139 11.59 7.57 -1.99
N LEU A 140 11.18 6.31 -1.94
CA LEU A 140 12.07 5.16 -2.13
C LEU A 140 11.77 4.53 -3.50
N ASN A 141 12.83 4.20 -4.24
CA ASN A 141 12.72 3.38 -5.44
C ASN A 141 13.25 2.00 -5.11
N ILE A 142 12.42 0.97 -5.26
CA ILE A 142 12.77 -0.43 -4.98
C ILE A 142 12.48 -1.23 -6.23
N THR A 143 13.47 -1.99 -6.69
CA THR A 143 13.31 -2.90 -7.83
C THR A 143 13.39 -4.34 -7.35
N GLN A 144 12.36 -5.11 -7.69
CA GLN A 144 12.32 -6.56 -7.50
C GLN A 144 12.71 -7.25 -8.80
N THR A 145 13.40 -8.37 -8.70
CA THR A 145 13.78 -9.21 -9.84
C THR A 145 13.26 -10.63 -9.66
N ALA A 146 12.94 -11.28 -10.76
CA ALA A 146 12.58 -12.70 -10.77
C ALA A 146 12.82 -13.29 -12.17
N PRO A 147 13.03 -14.62 -12.28
CA PRO A 147 13.24 -15.27 -13.57
C PRO A 147 12.08 -15.09 -14.57
N HIS A 148 10.87 -14.82 -14.07
CA HIS A 148 9.70 -14.63 -14.92
C HIS A 148 8.76 -13.56 -14.33
N PRO A 149 8.15 -12.66 -15.16
CA PRO A 149 7.26 -11.60 -14.70
C PRO A 149 6.08 -12.11 -13.85
N LYS A 150 5.55 -13.29 -14.15
CA LYS A 150 4.49 -13.92 -13.37
C LYS A 150 4.84 -14.04 -11.89
N ASN A 151 6.11 -14.29 -11.57
CA ASN A 151 6.56 -14.44 -10.19
C ASN A 151 6.54 -13.10 -9.43
N LEU A 152 6.78 -11.99 -10.14
CA LEU A 152 6.68 -10.63 -9.59
C LEU A 152 5.23 -10.24 -9.32
N LEU A 153 4.31 -10.61 -10.22
CA LEU A 153 2.90 -10.23 -10.14
C LEU A 153 2.06 -11.15 -9.25
N LYS A 154 2.48 -12.41 -9.06
CA LYS A 154 1.71 -13.40 -8.28
C LYS A 154 1.34 -12.93 -6.86
N PRO A 155 2.24 -12.33 -6.05
CA PRO A 155 1.87 -11.81 -4.73
C PRO A 155 0.80 -10.73 -4.81
N MET A 156 0.88 -9.85 -5.81
CA MET A 156 -0.09 -8.78 -6.04
C MET A 156 -1.46 -9.32 -6.45
N LEU A 157 -1.49 -10.33 -7.32
CA LEU A 157 -2.73 -11.01 -7.72
C LEU A 157 -3.42 -11.68 -6.52
N MET A 158 -2.63 -12.30 -5.64
CA MET A 158 -3.17 -12.98 -4.45
C MET A 158 -3.73 -12.02 -3.39
N THR A 159 -3.25 -10.78 -3.35
CA THR A 159 -3.77 -9.73 -2.45
C THR A 159 -4.89 -8.91 -3.08
N GLY A 160 -5.29 -9.21 -4.33
CA GLY A 160 -6.28 -8.43 -5.07
C GLY A 160 -5.72 -7.16 -5.72
N ALA A 161 -4.42 -6.91 -5.61
CA ALA A 161 -3.74 -5.70 -6.10
C ALA A 161 -3.81 -5.49 -7.63
N CYS A 162 -4.36 -6.45 -8.36
CA CYS A 162 -4.48 -6.40 -9.82
C CYS A 162 -5.94 -6.42 -10.29
N VAL A 163 -6.89 -6.22 -9.40
CA VAL A 163 -8.30 -6.18 -9.78
C VAL A 163 -8.67 -4.74 -10.15
N THR A 164 -8.39 -4.35 -11.38
CA THR A 164 -8.98 -3.12 -11.91
C THR A 164 -10.48 -3.33 -12.10
N ARG A 165 -11.28 -2.29 -11.82
CA ARG A 165 -12.75 -2.27 -12.02
C ARG A 165 -13.21 -2.57 -13.48
N GLY A 166 -12.29 -2.87 -14.39
CA GLY A 166 -12.53 -3.06 -15.82
C GLY A 166 -12.34 -4.48 -16.36
N GLY A 167 -12.27 -5.49 -15.49
CA GLY A 167 -12.03 -6.87 -15.90
C GLY A 167 -10.54 -7.22 -16.08
N GLY A 168 -10.19 -8.48 -15.84
CA GLY A 168 -8.82 -8.99 -16.02
C GLY A 168 -8.48 -9.24 -17.49
N LEU A 169 -7.20 -9.32 -17.80
CA LEU A 169 -6.73 -9.77 -19.11
C LEU A 169 -7.14 -11.24 -19.34
N SER A 170 -7.44 -11.57 -20.60
CA SER A 170 -7.60 -12.97 -21.02
C SER A 170 -6.28 -13.74 -20.86
N THR A 171 -6.34 -15.05 -20.84
CA THR A 171 -5.13 -15.90 -20.81
C THR A 171 -4.18 -15.56 -21.98
N ALA A 172 -4.74 -15.28 -23.17
CA ALA A 172 -3.97 -14.87 -24.34
C ALA A 172 -3.33 -13.48 -24.13
N GLY A 173 -4.07 -12.54 -23.53
CA GLY A 173 -3.56 -11.21 -23.17
C GLY A 173 -2.39 -11.29 -22.19
N TRP A 174 -2.51 -12.08 -21.14
CA TRP A 174 -1.40 -12.34 -20.21
C TRP A 174 -0.17 -12.93 -20.88
N ARG A 175 -0.35 -13.86 -21.84
CA ARG A 175 0.76 -14.44 -22.61
C ARG A 175 1.44 -13.40 -23.47
N ARG A 176 0.70 -12.50 -24.16
CA ARG A 176 1.28 -11.39 -24.95
C ARG A 176 2.05 -10.43 -24.06
N LEU A 177 1.46 -10.01 -22.93
CA LEU A 177 2.08 -9.12 -21.97
C LEU A 177 3.39 -9.69 -21.43
N PHE A 178 3.42 -10.96 -21.01
CA PHE A 178 4.64 -11.58 -20.48
C PHE A 178 5.73 -11.75 -21.55
N ARG A 179 5.37 -11.95 -22.83
CA ARG A 179 6.35 -11.98 -23.93
C ARG A 179 6.95 -10.60 -24.22
N ALA A 180 6.17 -9.56 -24.05
CA ALA A 180 6.59 -8.18 -24.23
C ALA A 180 7.33 -7.62 -23.02
N TRP A 181 7.35 -8.37 -21.88
CA TRP A 181 8.03 -7.92 -20.66
C TRP A 181 9.53 -7.84 -20.86
N HIS A 182 10.08 -6.64 -20.64
CA HIS A 182 11.51 -6.44 -20.76
C HIS A 182 12.26 -7.17 -19.64
N VAL A 183 13.30 -7.92 -20.02
CA VAL A 183 14.19 -8.60 -19.08
C VAL A 183 15.55 -7.92 -19.05
N ASN A 184 16.25 -8.02 -17.95
CA ASN A 184 17.63 -7.53 -17.83
C ASN A 184 18.53 -8.31 -18.78
N ALA A 185 19.27 -7.61 -19.66
CA ALA A 185 20.11 -8.24 -20.67
C ALA A 185 21.24 -9.10 -20.07
N ALA A 186 21.72 -8.78 -18.88
CA ALA A 186 22.83 -9.50 -18.23
C ALA A 186 22.37 -10.75 -17.47
N SER A 187 21.21 -10.68 -16.76
CA SER A 187 20.72 -11.80 -15.94
C SER A 187 19.58 -12.59 -16.58
N GLY A 188 18.90 -12.02 -17.58
CA GLY A 188 17.68 -12.59 -18.12
C GLY A 188 16.44 -12.43 -17.23
N ASP A 189 16.58 -11.78 -16.06
CA ASP A 189 15.49 -11.63 -15.11
C ASP A 189 14.53 -10.51 -15.50
N ALA A 190 13.26 -10.75 -15.22
CA ALA A 190 12.24 -9.71 -15.24
C ALA A 190 12.40 -8.78 -14.02
N MET A 191 12.06 -7.51 -14.20
CA MET A 191 12.15 -6.48 -13.18
C MET A 191 10.78 -5.87 -12.94
N LEU A 192 10.53 -5.44 -11.71
CA LEU A 192 9.35 -4.66 -11.33
C LEU A 192 9.77 -3.58 -10.32
N SER A 193 9.65 -2.33 -10.74
CA SER A 193 10.07 -1.18 -9.93
C SER A 193 8.90 -0.54 -9.21
N TRP A 194 9.12 -0.23 -7.93
CA TRP A 194 8.19 0.43 -7.03
C TRP A 194 8.71 1.82 -6.72
N ARG A 195 7.81 2.79 -6.74
CA ARG A 195 8.04 4.10 -6.16
C ARG A 195 7.17 4.24 -4.92
N ILE A 196 7.80 4.27 -3.75
CA ILE A 196 7.14 4.23 -2.45
C ILE A 196 7.30 5.57 -1.77
N LEU A 197 6.19 6.16 -1.36
CA LEU A 197 6.19 7.35 -0.51
C LEU A 197 6.15 6.91 0.96
N VAL A 198 7.03 7.48 1.76
CA VAL A 198 7.06 7.36 3.22
C VAL A 198 6.78 8.74 3.80
N LEU A 199 5.76 8.85 4.62
CA LEU A 199 5.37 10.08 5.31
C LEU A 199 5.34 9.83 6.81
N ILE A 200 5.97 10.74 7.56
CA ILE A 200 5.81 10.88 9.00
C ILE A 200 5.23 12.27 9.24
N LEU A 201 4.04 12.30 9.78
CA LEU A 201 3.26 13.50 10.00
C LEU A 201 3.03 13.70 11.50
N LYS A 202 2.97 14.94 11.92
CA LYS A 202 2.63 15.34 13.29
C LYS A 202 1.42 16.25 13.25
N ARG A 203 0.44 15.99 14.13
CA ARG A 203 -0.74 16.83 14.28
C ARG A 203 -0.45 18.07 15.11
#